data_fdda9a0128b65859bbff8e28ab73a66a
#
_entry.id   fdda9a0128b65859bbff8e28ab73a66a
#
_cell.length_a   1.000
_cell.length_b   1.000
_cell.length_c   1.000
_cell.angle_alpha   90.00
_cell.angle_beta   90.00
_cell.angle_gamma   90.00
#
_symmetry.space_group_name_H-M   'P 1'
#
loop_
_entity.id
_entity.type
_entity.pdbx_description
1 polymer ?
#
loop_
_entity_poly.entity_id
_entity_poly.type
_entity_poly.pdbx_seq_one_letter_code
_entity_poly.pdbx_strand_id
1 'polypeptide(L)'
;MLTILPAKEIYLKGNEHAVLLLHSFTSHTRDMKKVATKLHEEGYTCYVPLYRGHGHKPEPLLQYKVEDWWQDVVKAHQFLLNEGYQKISVIGLSIGGIFTLKLAQLEKLERIIVLSVPIDKGPAQLKQRIIDYAYNFKHIEGKSEQQMTHEMEPFNDMPLDAMIGFQRFIKDTMQQLEEITTPIAIFYGKRDEDLYAHSADTIYQRVHSMQKLKRGFEKSKHLMTLGREQDEILQEIIQFLE
;
A
#
# COMPACT_ATOMS: atom_id res chain seq x y z
N MET A 1 -25.56 -16.45 4.56
CA MET A 1 -24.34 -15.87 5.15
C MET A 1 -23.24 -15.92 4.10
N LEU A 2 -22.68 -14.80 3.74
CA LEU A 2 -21.52 -14.76 2.85
C LEU A 2 -20.28 -15.20 3.65
N THR A 3 -19.57 -16.22 3.17
CA THR A 3 -18.31 -16.66 3.79
C THR A 3 -17.19 -15.79 3.22
N ILE A 4 -16.59 -14.95 4.05
CA ILE A 4 -15.41 -14.15 3.67
C ILE A 4 -14.19 -15.05 3.86
N LEU A 5 -13.52 -15.38 2.75
CA LEU A 5 -12.30 -16.17 2.81
C LEU A 5 -11.11 -15.30 3.22
N PRO A 6 -10.20 -15.80 4.08
CA PRO A 6 -8.97 -15.11 4.41
C PRO A 6 -8.13 -14.85 3.16
N ALA A 7 -7.58 -13.65 3.06
CA ALA A 7 -6.60 -13.34 2.03
C ALA A 7 -5.29 -14.11 2.28
N LYS A 8 -4.53 -14.32 1.21
CA LYS A 8 -3.20 -14.94 1.25
C LYS A 8 -2.22 -14.04 0.50
N GLU A 9 -0.95 -14.20 0.80
CA GLU A 9 0.11 -13.66 -0.03
C GLU A 9 0.02 -14.24 -1.46
N ILE A 10 0.59 -13.52 -2.42
CA ILE A 10 0.62 -13.93 -3.83
C ILE A 10 2.08 -13.96 -4.26
N TYR A 11 2.56 -15.11 -4.71
CA TYR A 11 3.88 -15.24 -5.31
C TYR A 11 3.76 -15.91 -6.68
N LEU A 12 4.12 -15.17 -7.71
CA LEU A 12 4.07 -15.59 -9.12
C LEU A 12 5.51 -15.53 -9.67
N LYS A 13 6.13 -16.68 -9.86
CA LYS A 13 7.51 -16.80 -10.31
C LYS A 13 7.59 -16.61 -11.83
N GLY A 14 8.34 -15.63 -12.27
CA GLY A 14 8.61 -15.29 -13.67
C GLY A 14 10.11 -15.20 -13.97
N ASN A 15 10.53 -14.12 -14.64
CA ASN A 15 11.92 -13.87 -14.99
C ASN A 15 12.76 -13.37 -13.79
N GLU A 16 14.00 -12.93 -14.05
CA GLU A 16 14.97 -12.45 -13.05
C GLU A 16 14.64 -11.07 -12.45
N HIS A 17 13.67 -10.33 -13.01
CA HIS A 17 13.22 -9.05 -12.46
C HIS A 17 12.01 -9.27 -11.55
N ALA A 18 12.21 -9.11 -10.26
CA ALA A 18 11.14 -9.25 -9.28
C ALA A 18 10.46 -7.90 -9.01
N VAL A 19 9.15 -7.94 -8.84
CA VAL A 19 8.33 -6.78 -8.44
C VAL A 19 7.66 -7.10 -7.10
N LEU A 20 8.01 -6.35 -6.05
CA LEU A 20 7.37 -6.38 -4.75
C LEU A 20 6.17 -5.42 -4.77
N LEU A 21 4.97 -5.92 -4.48
CA LEU A 21 3.73 -5.14 -4.56
C LEU A 21 3.09 -5.00 -3.18
N LEU A 22 2.96 -3.78 -2.71
CA LEU A 22 2.59 -3.43 -1.35
C LEU A 22 1.16 -2.86 -1.29
N HIS A 23 0.26 -3.57 -0.59
CA HIS A 23 -1.15 -3.22 -0.50
C HIS A 23 -1.42 -2.07 0.47
N SER A 24 -2.64 -1.51 0.44
CA SER A 24 -3.05 -0.38 1.27
C SER A 24 -3.44 -0.77 2.70
N PHE A 25 -3.56 0.23 3.58
CA PHE A 25 -4.06 0.09 4.95
C PHE A 25 -5.53 -0.31 4.97
N THR A 26 -5.92 -1.14 5.93
CA THR A 26 -7.30 -1.69 6.07
C THR A 26 -7.80 -2.42 4.81
N SER A 27 -6.87 -2.98 4.02
CA SER A 27 -7.14 -3.80 2.84
C SER A 27 -6.28 -5.06 2.85
N HIS A 28 -5.99 -5.64 1.69
CA HIS A 28 -5.18 -6.85 1.58
C HIS A 28 -4.62 -7.04 0.16
N THR A 29 -4.04 -8.19 -0.12
CA THR A 29 -3.42 -8.54 -1.41
C THR A 29 -4.32 -8.35 -2.64
N ARG A 30 -5.66 -8.24 -2.48
CA ARG A 30 -6.60 -7.94 -3.57
C ARG A 30 -6.27 -6.62 -4.27
N ASP A 31 -5.77 -5.61 -3.53
CA ASP A 31 -5.42 -4.32 -4.12
C ASP A 31 -4.40 -4.46 -5.24
N MET A 32 -3.48 -5.41 -5.11
CA MET A 32 -2.36 -5.62 -6.01
C MET A 32 -2.52 -6.84 -6.91
N LYS A 33 -3.56 -7.67 -6.71
CA LYS A 33 -3.72 -8.93 -7.45
C LYS A 33 -3.73 -8.75 -8.96
N LYS A 34 -4.51 -7.77 -9.48
CA LYS A 34 -4.60 -7.52 -10.91
C LYS A 34 -3.27 -7.01 -11.47
N VAL A 35 -2.59 -6.11 -10.72
CA VAL A 35 -1.26 -5.61 -11.09
C VAL A 35 -0.26 -6.76 -11.15
N ALA A 36 -0.21 -7.60 -10.11
CA ALA A 36 0.67 -8.77 -10.05
C ALA A 36 0.43 -9.74 -11.20
N THR A 37 -0.86 -10.04 -11.49
CA THR A 37 -1.21 -10.95 -12.60
C THR A 37 -0.75 -10.39 -13.94
N LYS A 38 -0.98 -9.10 -14.21
CA LYS A 38 -0.60 -8.47 -15.47
C LYS A 38 0.92 -8.38 -15.64
N LEU A 39 1.64 -7.98 -14.60
CA LEU A 39 3.10 -7.96 -14.64
C LEU A 39 3.69 -9.37 -14.81
N HIS A 40 3.05 -10.38 -14.22
CA HIS A 40 3.46 -11.76 -14.44
C HIS A 40 3.21 -12.23 -15.89
N GLU A 41 2.11 -11.82 -16.52
CA GLU A 41 1.86 -12.06 -17.96
C GLU A 41 2.94 -11.42 -18.86
N GLU A 42 3.52 -10.29 -18.43
CA GLU A 42 4.69 -9.64 -19.06
C GLU A 42 6.04 -10.27 -18.67
N GLY A 43 6.02 -11.35 -17.90
CA GLY A 43 7.17 -12.16 -17.54
C GLY A 43 7.82 -11.82 -16.19
N TYR A 44 7.41 -10.79 -15.48
CA TYR A 44 7.99 -10.43 -14.18
C TYR A 44 7.69 -11.48 -13.10
N THR A 45 8.63 -11.66 -12.17
CA THR A 45 8.30 -12.29 -10.88
C THR A 45 7.57 -11.29 -10.02
N CYS A 46 6.43 -11.68 -9.42
CA CYS A 46 5.60 -10.80 -8.61
C CYS A 46 5.37 -11.37 -7.21
N TYR A 47 5.62 -10.55 -6.18
CA TYR A 47 5.34 -10.92 -4.80
C TYR A 47 4.48 -9.86 -4.11
N VAL A 48 3.32 -10.28 -3.62
CA VAL A 48 2.40 -9.45 -2.82
C VAL A 48 2.34 -10.04 -1.42
N PRO A 49 3.09 -9.53 -0.44
CA PRO A 49 3.00 -9.99 0.94
C PRO A 49 1.65 -9.59 1.54
N LEU A 50 1.21 -10.33 2.55
CA LEU A 50 0.07 -9.98 3.37
C LEU A 50 0.58 -9.51 4.73
N TYR A 51 0.31 -8.26 5.09
CA TYR A 51 0.73 -7.73 6.41
C TYR A 51 -0.06 -8.38 7.53
N ARG A 52 0.60 -8.57 8.67
CA ARG A 52 -0.02 -9.10 9.89
C ARG A 52 -1.31 -8.35 10.25
N GLY A 53 -2.33 -9.09 10.66
CA GLY A 53 -3.64 -8.52 11.02
C GLY A 53 -4.53 -8.12 9.86
N HIS A 54 -4.04 -8.14 8.61
CA HIS A 54 -4.82 -7.78 7.42
C HIS A 54 -5.47 -9.00 6.74
N GLY A 55 -6.43 -8.74 5.88
CA GLY A 55 -6.97 -9.71 4.92
C GLY A 55 -8.01 -10.68 5.45
N HIS A 56 -8.50 -10.49 6.65
CA HIS A 56 -9.61 -11.25 7.23
C HIS A 56 -10.42 -10.37 8.19
N LYS A 57 -10.80 -10.90 9.36
CA LYS A 57 -11.53 -10.14 10.38
C LYS A 57 -10.76 -8.90 10.83
N PRO A 58 -11.44 -7.82 11.23
CA PRO A 58 -10.78 -6.57 11.62
C PRO A 58 -10.09 -6.61 12.99
N GLU A 59 -10.51 -7.51 13.91
CA GLU A 59 -9.99 -7.57 15.28
C GLU A 59 -8.46 -7.77 15.35
N PRO A 60 -7.81 -8.59 14.51
CA PRO A 60 -6.36 -8.72 14.51
C PRO A 60 -5.60 -7.44 14.22
N LEU A 61 -6.20 -6.45 13.52
CA LEU A 61 -5.54 -5.16 13.27
C LEU A 61 -5.22 -4.42 14.57
N LEU A 62 -6.03 -4.59 15.63
CA LEU A 62 -5.83 -3.96 16.92
C LEU A 62 -4.57 -4.45 17.66
N GLN A 63 -4.00 -5.57 17.24
CA GLN A 63 -2.84 -6.20 17.87
C GLN A 63 -1.51 -5.75 17.26
N TYR A 64 -1.52 -5.09 16.10
CA TYR A 64 -0.33 -4.74 15.34
C TYR A 64 -0.22 -3.24 15.13
N LYS A 65 1.02 -2.78 14.95
CA LYS A 65 1.37 -1.39 14.70
C LYS A 65 2.05 -1.25 13.34
N VAL A 66 2.26 -0.03 12.90
CA VAL A 66 2.92 0.25 11.61
C VAL A 66 4.32 -0.35 11.52
N GLU A 67 5.04 -0.41 12.65
CA GLU A 67 6.36 -1.03 12.73
C GLU A 67 6.32 -2.54 12.45
N ASP A 68 5.24 -3.23 12.87
CA ASP A 68 5.04 -4.64 12.55
C ASP A 68 4.84 -4.87 11.06
N TRP A 69 4.01 -4.04 10.42
CA TRP A 69 3.77 -4.09 8.97
C TRP A 69 5.02 -3.72 8.17
N TRP A 70 5.79 -2.74 8.66
CA TRP A 70 7.08 -2.42 8.09
C TRP A 70 8.03 -3.63 8.14
N GLN A 71 8.09 -4.36 9.26
CA GLN A 71 8.89 -5.58 9.36
C GLN A 71 8.42 -6.67 8.38
N ASP A 72 7.12 -6.75 8.07
CA ASP A 72 6.62 -7.68 7.06
C ASP A 72 7.10 -7.29 5.65
N VAL A 73 7.18 -5.98 5.34
CA VAL A 73 7.75 -5.47 4.08
C VAL A 73 9.25 -5.79 3.98
N VAL A 74 10.01 -5.54 5.07
CA VAL A 74 11.45 -5.86 5.11
C VAL A 74 11.70 -7.35 4.88
N LYS A 75 10.90 -8.22 5.53
CA LYS A 75 10.97 -9.67 5.33
C LYS A 75 10.62 -10.07 3.90
N ALA A 76 9.63 -9.43 3.29
CA ALA A 76 9.24 -9.69 1.91
C ALA A 76 10.35 -9.30 0.91
N HIS A 77 11.00 -8.16 1.11
CA HIS A 77 12.18 -7.77 0.33
C HIS A 77 13.33 -8.75 0.52
N GLN A 78 13.65 -9.10 1.77
CA GLN A 78 14.70 -10.06 2.07
C GLN A 78 14.41 -11.45 1.49
N PHE A 79 13.15 -11.88 1.46
CA PHE A 79 12.75 -13.12 0.80
C PHE A 79 13.15 -13.11 -0.68
N LEU A 80 12.86 -12.03 -1.42
CA LEU A 80 13.24 -11.93 -2.82
C LEU A 80 14.76 -11.95 -3.01
N LEU A 81 15.51 -11.27 -2.15
CA LEU A 81 16.99 -11.32 -2.19
C LEU A 81 17.52 -12.74 -1.94
N ASN A 82 16.94 -13.48 -0.98
CA ASN A 82 17.30 -14.85 -0.67
C ASN A 82 16.92 -15.84 -1.78
N GLU A 83 15.86 -15.56 -2.55
CA GLU A 83 15.51 -16.29 -3.79
C GLU A 83 16.48 -15.99 -4.96
N GLY A 84 17.44 -15.06 -4.76
CA GLY A 84 18.48 -14.73 -5.72
C GLY A 84 18.19 -13.54 -6.65
N TYR A 85 17.06 -12.84 -6.47
CA TYR A 85 16.73 -11.68 -7.29
C TYR A 85 17.64 -10.50 -7.01
N GLN A 86 18.34 -10.01 -8.04
CA GLN A 86 19.20 -8.82 -7.95
C GLN A 86 18.49 -7.57 -8.49
N LYS A 87 17.53 -7.73 -9.39
CA LYS A 87 16.68 -6.65 -9.89
C LYS A 87 15.34 -6.70 -9.17
N ILE A 88 15.12 -5.77 -8.26
CA ILE A 88 13.89 -5.68 -7.50
C ILE A 88 13.29 -4.29 -7.67
N SER A 89 12.09 -4.22 -8.26
CA SER A 89 11.25 -3.02 -8.27
C SER A 89 10.16 -3.13 -7.22
N VAL A 90 9.67 -1.98 -6.73
CA VAL A 90 8.63 -1.95 -5.70
C VAL A 90 7.49 -1.05 -6.13
N ILE A 91 6.26 -1.54 -5.99
CA ILE A 91 5.03 -0.79 -6.29
C ILE A 91 4.17 -0.76 -5.03
N GLY A 92 3.79 0.43 -4.58
CA GLY A 92 2.98 0.56 -3.36
C GLY A 92 1.79 1.49 -3.49
N LEU A 93 0.66 1.06 -2.93
CA LEU A 93 -0.58 1.84 -2.87
C LEU A 93 -0.80 2.38 -1.45
N SER A 94 -1.03 3.69 -1.32
CA SER A 94 -1.34 4.34 -0.03
C SER A 94 -0.22 4.11 1.00
N ILE A 95 -0.48 3.40 2.13
CA ILE A 95 0.59 3.03 3.08
C ILE A 95 1.66 2.15 2.42
N GLY A 96 1.28 1.28 1.49
CA GLY A 96 2.24 0.52 0.70
C GLY A 96 3.19 1.42 -0.07
N GLY A 97 2.73 2.59 -0.52
CA GLY A 97 3.57 3.62 -1.13
C GLY A 97 4.52 4.29 -0.13
N ILE A 98 4.09 4.52 1.13
CA ILE A 98 4.98 4.98 2.21
C ILE A 98 6.08 3.94 2.46
N PHE A 99 5.73 2.66 2.53
CA PHE A 99 6.72 1.58 2.69
C PHE A 99 7.65 1.48 1.48
N THR A 100 7.15 1.73 0.27
CA THR A 100 7.97 1.79 -0.96
C THR A 100 9.00 2.92 -0.87
N LEU A 101 8.58 4.13 -0.47
CA LEU A 101 9.49 5.26 -0.27
C LEU A 101 10.52 4.96 0.83
N LYS A 102 10.07 4.40 1.97
CA LYS A 102 10.97 4.04 3.06
C LYS A 102 11.98 2.96 2.66
N LEU A 103 11.56 1.98 1.87
CA LEU A 103 12.47 0.95 1.39
C LEU A 103 13.51 1.53 0.42
N ALA A 104 13.12 2.44 -0.47
CA ALA A 104 14.01 3.11 -1.41
C ALA A 104 15.02 4.08 -0.74
N GLN A 105 14.76 4.52 0.49
CA GLN A 105 15.72 5.28 1.32
C GLN A 105 16.81 4.39 1.92
N LEU A 106 16.53 3.10 2.08
CA LEU A 106 17.39 2.16 2.81
C LEU A 106 18.07 1.13 1.91
N GLU A 107 17.46 0.82 0.77
CA GLU A 107 17.86 -0.28 -0.10
C GLU A 107 18.04 0.19 -1.54
N LYS A 108 18.94 -0.47 -2.26
CA LYS A 108 19.10 -0.25 -3.69
C LYS A 108 18.01 -1.00 -4.46
N LEU A 109 17.10 -0.27 -5.07
CA LEU A 109 16.01 -0.79 -5.89
C LEU A 109 16.20 -0.44 -7.36
N GLU A 110 15.63 -1.25 -8.26
CA GLU A 110 15.69 -1.02 -9.70
C GLU A 110 14.79 0.17 -10.10
N ARG A 111 13.51 0.12 -9.72
CA ARG A 111 12.51 1.19 -9.93
C ARG A 111 11.48 1.18 -8.81
N ILE A 112 10.85 2.31 -8.56
CA ILE A 112 9.72 2.38 -7.63
C ILE A 112 8.52 3.09 -8.25
N ILE A 113 7.33 2.62 -7.91
CA ILE A 113 6.06 3.23 -8.31
C ILE A 113 5.20 3.40 -7.08
N VAL A 114 4.74 4.63 -6.85
CA VAL A 114 3.89 4.95 -5.69
C VAL A 114 2.54 5.49 -6.15
N LEU A 115 1.47 4.97 -5.55
CA LEU A 115 0.08 5.21 -5.92
C LEU A 115 -0.68 5.82 -4.75
N SER A 116 -1.28 7.01 -4.91
CA SER A 116 -2.09 7.72 -3.89
C SER A 116 -1.44 7.70 -2.50
N VAL A 117 -0.20 8.17 -2.40
CA VAL A 117 0.58 8.19 -1.15
C VAL A 117 0.21 9.43 -0.33
N PRO A 118 -0.11 9.30 0.97
CA PRO A 118 -0.39 10.46 1.82
C PRO A 118 0.91 11.15 2.27
N ILE A 119 0.93 12.48 2.28
CA ILE A 119 2.04 13.25 2.88
C ILE A 119 1.94 13.29 4.42
N ASP A 120 0.72 13.25 4.94
CA ASP A 120 0.40 13.19 6.35
C ASP A 120 -1.01 12.60 6.52
N LYS A 121 -1.26 11.95 7.63
CA LYS A 121 -2.61 11.54 8.08
C LYS A 121 -2.65 11.64 9.61
N GLY A 122 -3.62 12.40 10.11
CA GLY A 122 -3.79 12.54 11.55
C GLY A 122 -4.18 11.25 12.26
N PRO A 123 -3.80 11.06 13.55
CA PRO A 123 -4.11 9.84 14.29
C PRO A 123 -5.61 9.53 14.36
N ALA A 124 -6.46 10.55 14.47
CA ALA A 124 -7.91 10.38 14.48
C ALA A 124 -8.43 9.86 13.12
N GLN A 125 -7.88 10.35 12.01
CA GLN A 125 -8.24 9.88 10.66
C GLN A 125 -7.82 8.43 10.45
N LEU A 126 -6.61 8.05 10.92
CA LEU A 126 -6.13 6.67 10.85
C LEU A 126 -6.99 5.73 11.70
N LYS A 127 -7.36 6.13 12.93
CA LYS A 127 -8.30 5.39 13.77
C LYS A 127 -9.66 5.22 13.08
N GLN A 128 -10.20 6.29 12.50
CA GLN A 128 -11.48 6.24 11.79
C GLN A 128 -11.46 5.22 10.63
N ARG A 129 -10.35 5.11 9.91
CA ARG A 129 -10.19 4.08 8.84
C ARG A 129 -10.32 2.65 9.37
N ILE A 130 -9.81 2.37 10.57
CA ILE A 130 -9.98 1.05 11.19
C ILE A 130 -11.44 0.84 11.60
N ILE A 131 -12.08 1.85 12.18
CA ILE A 131 -13.50 1.80 12.56
C ILE A 131 -14.37 1.55 11.33
N ASP A 132 -14.18 2.31 10.25
CA ASP A 132 -14.94 2.17 9.00
C ASP A 132 -14.75 0.78 8.38
N TYR A 133 -13.52 0.28 8.41
CA TYR A 133 -13.22 -1.08 7.92
C TYR A 133 -13.93 -2.15 8.76
N ALA A 134 -13.86 -2.05 10.09
CA ALA A 134 -14.53 -2.99 11.00
C ALA A 134 -16.04 -2.95 10.82
N TYR A 135 -16.63 -1.75 10.76
CA TYR A 135 -18.06 -1.56 10.53
C TYR A 135 -18.50 -2.22 9.21
N ASN A 136 -17.83 -1.89 8.11
CA ASN A 136 -18.17 -2.44 6.79
C ASN A 136 -18.01 -3.96 6.75
N PHE A 137 -16.97 -4.50 7.37
CA PHE A 137 -16.75 -5.95 7.42
C PHE A 137 -17.90 -6.66 8.15
N LYS A 138 -18.27 -6.19 9.34
CA LYS A 138 -19.37 -6.76 10.14
C LYS A 138 -20.72 -6.60 9.46
N HIS A 139 -20.94 -5.50 8.74
CA HIS A 139 -22.14 -5.33 7.92
C HIS A 139 -22.22 -6.38 6.80
N ILE A 140 -21.12 -6.66 6.11
CA ILE A 140 -21.04 -7.72 5.09
C ILE A 140 -21.27 -9.12 5.70
N GLU A 141 -20.82 -9.36 6.95
CA GLU A 141 -21.13 -10.58 7.69
C GLU A 141 -22.62 -10.73 8.04
N GLY A 142 -23.43 -9.70 7.86
CA GLY A 142 -24.86 -9.68 8.16
C GLY A 142 -25.16 -9.61 9.66
N LYS A 143 -24.30 -8.93 10.45
CA LYS A 143 -24.50 -8.69 11.87
C LYS A 143 -25.72 -7.80 12.11
N SER A 144 -26.50 -8.11 13.15
CA SER A 144 -27.59 -7.23 13.62
C SER A 144 -27.05 -5.97 14.28
N GLU A 145 -27.88 -4.90 14.37
CA GLU A 145 -27.48 -3.65 15.04
C GLU A 145 -27.01 -3.88 16.49
N GLN A 146 -27.65 -4.78 17.22
CA GLN A 146 -27.26 -5.11 18.59
C GLN A 146 -25.87 -5.80 18.63
N GLN A 147 -25.59 -6.70 17.71
CA GLN A 147 -24.27 -7.34 17.56
C GLN A 147 -23.23 -6.30 17.14
N MET A 148 -23.56 -5.41 16.19
CA MET A 148 -22.69 -4.32 15.76
C MET A 148 -22.27 -3.42 16.93
N THR A 149 -23.22 -3.01 17.78
CA THR A 149 -22.93 -2.15 18.94
C THR A 149 -21.87 -2.79 19.83
N HIS A 150 -22.03 -4.05 20.19
CA HIS A 150 -21.10 -4.74 21.08
C HIS A 150 -19.75 -5.04 20.42
N GLU A 151 -19.77 -5.54 19.18
CA GLU A 151 -18.55 -5.94 18.47
C GLU A 151 -17.70 -4.74 17.97
N MET A 152 -18.27 -3.53 17.95
CA MET A 152 -17.55 -2.30 17.60
C MET A 152 -16.88 -1.59 18.81
N GLU A 153 -17.23 -1.96 20.05
CA GLU A 153 -16.63 -1.36 21.25
C GLU A 153 -15.09 -1.34 21.22
N PRO A 154 -14.37 -2.46 20.94
CA PRO A 154 -12.91 -2.46 20.94
C PRO A 154 -12.28 -1.48 19.93
N PHE A 155 -12.96 -1.22 18.82
CA PHE A 155 -12.49 -0.28 17.79
C PHE A 155 -12.75 1.17 18.20
N ASN A 156 -13.91 1.45 18.80
CA ASN A 156 -14.27 2.77 19.29
C ASN A 156 -13.36 3.19 20.46
N ASP A 157 -13.05 2.25 21.36
CA ASP A 157 -12.24 2.46 22.57
C ASP A 157 -10.73 2.36 22.31
N MET A 158 -10.31 2.00 21.10
CA MET A 158 -8.89 1.89 20.74
C MET A 158 -8.15 3.20 21.04
N PRO A 159 -7.04 3.16 21.81
CA PRO A 159 -6.24 4.34 22.10
C PRO A 159 -5.56 4.88 20.83
N LEU A 160 -5.28 6.19 20.80
CA LEU A 160 -4.64 6.84 19.65
C LEU A 160 -3.12 6.60 19.56
N ASP A 161 -2.49 6.03 20.58
CA ASP A 161 -1.02 5.90 20.67
C ASP A 161 -0.41 5.15 19.48
N ALA A 162 -1.03 4.04 19.06
CA ALA A 162 -0.59 3.31 17.87
C ALA A 162 -0.72 4.14 16.60
N MET A 163 -1.74 5.00 16.52
CA MET A 163 -1.97 5.89 15.37
C MET A 163 -1.02 7.10 15.39
N ILE A 164 -0.59 7.55 16.56
CA ILE A 164 0.49 8.56 16.69
C ILE A 164 1.80 7.99 16.14
N GLY A 165 2.15 6.75 16.48
CA GLY A 165 3.30 6.04 15.91
C GLY A 165 3.19 5.94 14.38
N PHE A 166 2.00 5.59 13.87
CA PHE A 166 1.75 5.52 12.44
C PHE A 166 1.93 6.88 11.74
N GLN A 167 1.35 7.96 12.29
CA GLN A 167 1.56 9.30 11.74
C GLN A 167 3.04 9.69 11.74
N ARG A 168 3.77 9.38 12.81
CA ARG A 168 5.22 9.64 12.90
C ARG A 168 5.97 8.90 11.81
N PHE A 169 5.67 7.62 11.58
CA PHE A 169 6.29 6.82 10.52
C PHE A 169 6.09 7.46 9.13
N ILE A 170 4.88 7.96 8.83
CA ILE A 170 4.62 8.70 7.58
C ILE A 170 5.49 9.94 7.51
N LYS A 171 5.50 10.77 8.55
CA LYS A 171 6.26 12.03 8.59
C LYS A 171 7.76 11.81 8.47
N ASP A 172 8.31 10.84 9.19
CA ASP A 172 9.75 10.51 9.15
C ASP A 172 10.17 10.04 7.75
N THR A 173 9.32 9.24 7.08
CA THR A 173 9.55 8.83 5.70
C THR A 173 9.52 10.03 4.75
N MET A 174 8.52 10.90 4.89
CA MET A 174 8.39 12.08 4.06
C MET A 174 9.49 13.14 4.30
N GLN A 175 10.08 13.17 5.48
CA GLN A 175 11.22 14.06 5.78
C GLN A 175 12.51 13.66 5.07
N GLN A 176 12.65 12.42 4.66
CA GLN A 176 13.87 11.84 4.05
C GLN A 176 13.71 11.58 2.53
N LEU A 177 12.84 12.30 1.84
CA LEU A 177 12.61 12.10 0.41
C LEU A 177 13.85 12.36 -0.46
N GLU A 178 14.73 13.25 -0.03
CA GLU A 178 15.98 13.60 -0.72
C GLU A 178 16.97 12.41 -0.81
N GLU A 179 16.84 11.41 0.07
CA GLU A 179 17.66 10.19 0.02
C GLU A 179 17.30 9.29 -1.17
N ILE A 180 16.14 9.51 -1.80
CA ILE A 180 15.65 8.67 -2.90
C ILE A 180 16.24 9.13 -4.21
N THR A 181 17.12 8.28 -4.78
CA THR A 181 17.73 8.45 -6.09
C THR A 181 17.23 7.43 -7.12
N THR A 182 16.50 6.41 -6.66
CA THR A 182 15.88 5.37 -7.50
C THR A 182 14.90 5.98 -8.51
N PRO A 183 14.86 5.52 -9.79
CA PRO A 183 13.81 5.90 -10.73
C PRO A 183 12.42 5.73 -10.14
N ILE A 184 11.60 6.79 -10.23
CA ILE A 184 10.30 6.84 -9.54
C ILE A 184 9.15 7.32 -10.43
N ALA A 185 8.03 6.57 -10.42
CA ALA A 185 6.75 7.05 -10.91
C ALA A 185 5.78 7.32 -9.74
N ILE A 186 5.10 8.45 -9.80
CA ILE A 186 4.22 8.96 -8.75
C ILE A 186 2.83 9.19 -9.36
N PHE A 187 1.88 8.32 -9.03
CA PHE A 187 0.53 8.35 -9.57
C PHE A 187 -0.49 8.70 -8.49
N TYR A 188 -1.49 9.49 -8.85
CA TYR A 188 -2.58 9.86 -7.95
C TYR A 188 -3.91 9.96 -8.69
N GLY A 189 -5.00 9.72 -7.99
CA GLY A 189 -6.35 9.88 -8.52
C GLY A 189 -6.84 11.32 -8.33
N LYS A 190 -7.30 11.98 -9.39
CA LYS A 190 -7.85 13.34 -9.35
C LYS A 190 -9.24 13.41 -8.71
N ARG A 191 -9.86 12.27 -8.40
CA ARG A 191 -11.11 12.17 -7.64
C ARG A 191 -10.90 11.67 -6.20
N ASP A 192 -9.65 11.65 -5.76
CA ASP A 192 -9.29 11.41 -4.36
C ASP A 192 -9.27 12.75 -3.58
N GLU A 193 -8.94 12.74 -2.30
CA GLU A 193 -8.73 13.95 -1.52
C GLU A 193 -7.56 14.78 -2.12
N ASP A 194 -7.66 16.11 -2.12
CA ASP A 194 -6.62 17.03 -2.64
C ASP A 194 -5.23 16.80 -2.02
N LEU A 195 -5.21 16.25 -0.82
CA LEU A 195 -4.00 15.80 -0.12
C LEU A 195 -3.10 14.93 -1.02
N TYR A 196 -3.66 14.03 -1.82
CA TYR A 196 -2.87 13.09 -2.62
C TYR A 196 -2.21 13.75 -3.84
N ALA A 197 -2.87 14.74 -4.45
CA ALA A 197 -2.27 15.57 -5.49
C ALA A 197 -1.11 16.39 -4.91
N HIS A 198 -1.32 17.05 -3.75
CA HIS A 198 -0.29 17.81 -3.06
C HIS A 198 0.88 16.92 -2.62
N SER A 199 0.60 15.72 -2.13
CA SER A 199 1.62 14.72 -1.77
C SER A 199 2.46 14.32 -2.98
N ALA A 200 1.81 14.06 -4.11
CA ALA A 200 2.49 13.70 -5.36
C ALA A 200 3.42 14.83 -5.83
N ASP A 201 3.00 16.11 -5.71
CA ASP A 201 3.83 17.26 -6.02
C ASP A 201 5.04 17.34 -5.09
N THR A 202 4.84 17.18 -3.79
CA THR A 202 5.91 17.22 -2.78
C THR A 202 6.94 16.12 -3.02
N ILE A 203 6.49 14.87 -3.26
CA ILE A 203 7.39 13.74 -3.56
C ILE A 203 8.19 14.05 -4.82
N TYR A 204 7.52 14.46 -5.91
CA TYR A 204 8.17 14.76 -7.19
C TYR A 204 9.22 15.84 -7.08
N GLN A 205 8.98 16.89 -6.29
CA GLN A 205 9.91 18.00 -6.11
C GLN A 205 11.13 17.60 -5.25
N ARG A 206 10.92 16.78 -4.22
CA ARG A 206 11.93 16.52 -3.19
C ARG A 206 12.83 15.31 -3.45
N VAL A 207 12.38 14.31 -4.22
CA VAL A 207 13.25 13.16 -4.55
C VAL A 207 14.39 13.59 -5.48
N HIS A 208 15.58 13.03 -5.26
CA HIS A 208 16.76 13.29 -6.08
C HIS A 208 16.94 12.30 -7.24
N SER A 209 15.88 11.57 -7.59
CA SER A 209 15.89 10.69 -8.76
C SER A 209 16.11 11.49 -10.06
N MET A 210 17.00 10.99 -10.92
CA MET A 210 17.22 11.54 -12.28
C MET A 210 16.10 11.18 -13.25
N GLN A 211 15.39 10.08 -13.01
CA GLN A 211 14.24 9.64 -13.81
C GLN A 211 12.99 9.64 -12.93
N LYS A 212 12.16 10.63 -13.08
CA LYS A 212 10.92 10.78 -12.32
C LYS A 212 9.73 11.15 -13.18
N LEU A 213 8.63 10.47 -12.98
CA LEU A 213 7.35 10.68 -13.64
C LEU A 213 6.28 11.01 -12.60
N LYS A 214 5.45 12.01 -12.85
CA LYS A 214 4.26 12.30 -12.06
C LYS A 214 3.03 12.34 -12.97
N ARG A 215 1.97 11.61 -12.62
CA ARG A 215 0.72 11.59 -13.39
C ARG A 215 -0.52 11.51 -12.51
N GLY A 216 -1.49 12.41 -12.77
CA GLY A 216 -2.83 12.35 -12.20
C GLY A 216 -3.83 11.67 -13.15
N PHE A 217 -4.71 10.81 -12.63
CA PHE A 217 -5.73 10.08 -13.39
C PHE A 217 -7.11 10.66 -13.12
N GLU A 218 -7.80 11.09 -14.17
CA GLU A 218 -9.02 11.95 -14.12
C GLU A 218 -10.22 11.29 -13.41
N LYS A 219 -10.36 9.98 -13.54
CA LYS A 219 -11.53 9.23 -13.05
C LYS A 219 -11.21 8.36 -11.85
N SER A 220 -9.95 8.35 -11.42
CA SER A 220 -9.46 7.50 -10.33
C SER A 220 -9.69 8.14 -8.97
N LYS A 221 -10.10 7.31 -8.02
CA LYS A 221 -10.14 7.58 -6.58
C LYS A 221 -8.94 6.91 -5.90
N HIS A 222 -8.97 6.82 -4.57
CA HIS A 222 -7.88 6.29 -3.74
C HIS A 222 -7.37 4.89 -4.16
N LEU A 223 -8.27 3.92 -4.33
CA LEU A 223 -7.91 2.56 -4.76
C LEU A 223 -7.75 2.50 -6.28
N MET A 224 -6.69 3.12 -6.79
CA MET A 224 -6.43 3.31 -8.22
C MET A 224 -6.35 1.98 -8.98
N THR A 225 -5.80 0.94 -8.36
CA THR A 225 -5.62 -0.39 -8.94
C THR A 225 -6.92 -1.18 -9.13
N LEU A 226 -8.04 -0.72 -8.53
CA LEU A 226 -9.38 -1.30 -8.62
C LEU A 226 -10.39 -0.36 -9.30
N GLY A 227 -9.94 0.81 -9.76
CA GLY A 227 -10.79 1.87 -10.30
C GLY A 227 -11.09 1.74 -11.79
N ARG A 228 -11.78 2.75 -12.33
CA ARG A 228 -12.21 2.81 -13.74
C ARG A 228 -11.06 2.92 -14.74
N GLU A 229 -9.91 3.50 -14.32
CA GLU A 229 -8.72 3.69 -15.15
C GLU A 229 -7.64 2.65 -14.85
N GLN A 230 -8.00 1.55 -14.17
CA GLN A 230 -7.03 0.52 -13.76
C GLN A 230 -6.20 -0.04 -14.93
N ASP A 231 -6.79 -0.17 -16.12
CA ASP A 231 -6.08 -0.69 -17.30
C ASP A 231 -5.09 0.33 -17.86
N GLU A 232 -5.44 1.62 -17.87
CA GLU A 232 -4.53 2.72 -18.23
C GLU A 232 -3.38 2.83 -17.23
N ILE A 233 -3.68 2.74 -15.93
CA ILE A 233 -2.67 2.74 -14.87
C ILE A 233 -1.71 1.57 -15.02
N LEU A 234 -2.23 0.38 -15.36
CA LEU A 234 -1.41 -0.81 -15.60
C LEU A 234 -0.46 -0.62 -16.79
N GLN A 235 -0.91 -0.02 -17.89
CA GLN A 235 -0.05 0.29 -19.04
C GLN A 235 1.09 1.24 -18.65
N GLU A 236 0.80 2.29 -17.88
CA GLU A 236 1.83 3.22 -17.37
C GLU A 236 2.82 2.52 -16.41
N ILE A 237 2.33 1.60 -15.58
CA ILE A 237 3.19 0.79 -14.70
C ILE A 237 4.15 -0.07 -15.53
N ILE A 238 3.64 -0.81 -16.52
CA ILE A 238 4.43 -1.68 -17.40
C ILE A 238 5.47 -0.85 -18.13
N GLN A 239 5.04 0.23 -18.79
CA GLN A 239 5.94 1.11 -19.54
C GLN A 239 7.04 1.72 -18.66
N PHE A 240 6.75 2.04 -17.41
CA PHE A 240 7.76 2.59 -16.50
C PHE A 240 8.74 1.51 -15.99
N LEU A 241 8.36 0.24 -15.96
CA LEU A 241 9.23 -0.87 -15.53
C LEU A 241 10.20 -1.33 -16.63
N GLU A 242 9.91 -1.07 -17.89
CA GLU A 242 10.79 -1.28 -19.06
C GLU A 242 11.97 -0.29 -19.06
#